data_f4ef99784d63af5b3aaec428fa82207f
#
_entry.id   f4ef99784d63af5b3aaec428fa82207f
#
_cell.length_a   1.000
_cell.length_b   1.000
_cell.length_c   1.000
_cell.angle_alpha   90.00
_cell.angle_beta   90.00
_cell.angle_gamma   90.00
#
_symmetry.space_group_name_H-M   'P 1'
#
loop_
_entity.id
_entity.type
_entity.pdbx_description
1 polymer ?
#
loop_
_entity_poly.entity_id
_entity_poly.type
_entity_poly.pdbx_seq_one_letter_code
_entity_poly.pdbx_strand_id
1 'polypeptide(L)'
;MFKNLKIIKLENRALLKIKGEDSKEFLQALVTNNINFISNEKSIYSALLSPQGKYLYDFFIFQDSKSNYLIIDCEKNSYQELIQKLNIYKLRSNVEINLLDRIDVYTVYGSDLIKFISNLKMTYQEGYTKNISDNLFFIDPRNKSLGLRVYSNNLSNEFKEIASGILSDWHYLRIKNNIPHPYIDLEKEKSFIIENNFEKINAIDFNKGCYIGQENTARQKYRGTAKRKLVTAEIIGKDVTNGEKIVFDNRAVGTIRSSSKDICLVSIRSEVYDKCKRDNIKIKINESELKFL
;
A
#
# COMPACT_ATOMS: atom_id res chain seq x y z
N MET A 1 1.49 -24.56 -18.17
CA MET A 1 1.13 -23.20 -18.60
C MET A 1 0.15 -22.60 -17.60
N PHE A 2 0.40 -21.41 -17.08
CA PHE A 2 -0.45 -20.74 -16.07
C PHE A 2 -1.47 -19.87 -16.80
N LYS A 3 -2.61 -20.45 -17.17
CA LYS A 3 -3.64 -19.77 -18.00
C LYS A 3 -4.30 -18.59 -17.31
N ASN A 4 -4.38 -18.63 -15.97
CA ASN A 4 -5.08 -17.65 -15.15
C ASN A 4 -4.13 -16.72 -14.38
N LEU A 5 -2.87 -16.57 -14.84
CA LEU A 5 -1.96 -15.52 -14.40
C LEU A 5 -2.01 -14.32 -15.32
N LYS A 6 -1.82 -13.17 -14.74
CA LYS A 6 -1.68 -11.89 -15.42
C LYS A 6 -0.47 -11.15 -14.86
N ILE A 7 0.24 -10.44 -15.73
CA ILE A 7 1.35 -9.55 -15.37
C ILE A 7 1.04 -8.13 -15.83
N ILE A 8 1.35 -7.15 -15.01
CA ILE A 8 1.22 -5.72 -15.35
C ILE A 8 2.52 -5.02 -14.97
N LYS A 9 3.03 -4.17 -15.87
CA LYS A 9 4.06 -3.19 -15.54
C LYS A 9 3.41 -2.03 -14.78
N LEU A 10 3.97 -1.66 -13.64
CA LEU A 10 3.51 -0.54 -12.82
C LEU A 10 4.33 0.71 -13.21
N GLU A 11 3.81 1.49 -14.16
CA GLU A 11 4.50 2.65 -14.75
C GLU A 11 4.72 3.80 -13.76
N ASN A 12 3.91 3.85 -12.70
CA ASN A 12 3.91 4.94 -11.72
C ASN A 12 4.80 4.65 -10.50
N ARG A 13 5.87 3.86 -10.66
CA ARG A 13 6.79 3.56 -9.55
C ARG A 13 8.15 4.22 -9.76
N ALA A 14 8.75 4.65 -8.66
CA ALA A 14 10.13 5.14 -8.60
C ALA A 14 10.85 4.41 -7.47
N LEU A 15 12.11 4.05 -7.72
CA LEU A 15 12.94 3.35 -6.76
C LEU A 15 14.02 4.30 -6.24
N LEU A 16 14.15 4.40 -4.90
CA LEU A 16 15.17 5.18 -4.25
C LEU A 16 16.15 4.24 -3.55
N LYS A 17 17.41 4.41 -3.85
CA LYS A 17 18.52 3.74 -3.17
C LYS A 17 18.89 4.54 -1.93
N ILE A 18 18.92 3.86 -0.77
CA ILE A 18 19.32 4.43 0.51
C ILE A 18 20.59 3.70 0.96
N LYS A 19 21.72 4.39 0.94
CA LYS A 19 23.04 3.85 1.22
C LYS A 19 23.69 4.65 2.37
N GLY A 20 24.55 4.00 3.15
CA GLY A 20 25.33 4.59 4.25
C GLY A 20 25.16 3.78 5.53
N GLU A 21 26.09 3.96 6.43
CA GLU A 21 26.16 3.20 7.69
C GLU A 21 24.91 3.43 8.55
N ASP A 22 24.35 4.65 8.54
CA ASP A 22 23.21 5.03 9.36
C ASP A 22 21.87 4.75 8.68
N SER A 23 21.83 4.14 7.48
CA SER A 23 20.59 3.99 6.66
C SER A 23 19.43 3.32 7.42
N LYS A 24 19.72 2.25 8.17
CA LYS A 24 18.70 1.52 8.93
C LYS A 24 18.19 2.34 10.10
N GLU A 25 19.06 2.93 10.89
CA GLU A 25 18.71 3.74 12.05
C GLU A 25 17.93 5.00 11.63
N PHE A 26 18.41 5.66 10.57
CA PHE A 26 17.75 6.81 9.97
C PHE A 26 16.30 6.51 9.57
N LEU A 27 16.07 5.46 8.79
CA LEU A 27 14.72 5.09 8.41
C LEU A 27 13.88 4.59 9.58
N GLN A 28 14.50 3.88 10.55
CA GLN A 28 13.81 3.39 11.74
C GLN A 28 13.21 4.53 12.56
N ALA A 29 13.85 5.68 12.64
CA ALA A 29 13.36 6.86 13.35
C ALA A 29 12.25 7.62 12.60
N LEU A 30 12.06 7.36 11.31
CA LEU A 30 11.16 8.14 10.45
C LEU A 30 9.87 7.41 10.09
N VAL A 31 9.96 6.11 9.78
CA VAL A 31 8.86 5.38 9.15
C VAL A 31 8.02 4.58 10.15
N THR A 32 6.79 4.29 9.80
CA THR A 32 5.80 3.68 10.70
C THR A 32 6.05 2.20 10.99
N ASN A 33 6.73 1.48 10.08
CA ASN A 33 7.01 0.06 10.25
C ASN A 33 8.47 -0.17 10.72
N ASN A 34 8.77 -1.37 11.17
CA ASN A 34 10.05 -1.73 11.75
C ASN A 34 11.06 -2.15 10.68
N ILE A 35 12.09 -1.32 10.47
CA ILE A 35 13.16 -1.56 9.50
C ILE A 35 13.96 -2.82 9.85
N ASN A 36 14.03 -3.21 11.13
CA ASN A 36 14.74 -4.42 11.56
C ASN A 36 14.10 -5.72 11.06
N PHE A 37 12.86 -5.67 10.57
CA PHE A 37 12.25 -6.83 9.92
C PHE A 37 12.80 -7.09 8.51
N ILE A 38 13.48 -6.11 7.90
CA ILE A 38 14.00 -6.23 6.53
C ILE A 38 15.21 -7.16 6.53
N SER A 39 15.17 -8.12 5.64
CA SER A 39 16.26 -9.07 5.36
C SER A 39 16.24 -9.44 3.87
N ASN A 40 17.16 -10.31 3.46
CA ASN A 40 17.16 -10.90 2.11
C ASN A 40 15.89 -11.72 1.80
N GLU A 41 15.13 -12.09 2.83
CA GLU A 41 13.92 -12.91 2.71
C GLU A 41 12.67 -12.13 3.14
N LYS A 42 12.79 -10.86 3.55
CA LYS A 42 11.64 -10.08 4.00
C LYS A 42 11.68 -8.62 3.58
N SER A 43 10.60 -8.21 2.90
CA SER A 43 10.25 -6.83 2.56
C SER A 43 9.09 -6.35 3.42
N ILE A 44 8.98 -5.04 3.61
CA ILE A 44 7.90 -4.41 4.38
C ILE A 44 7.21 -3.32 3.57
N TYR A 45 6.01 -2.97 4.00
CA TYR A 45 5.31 -1.75 3.59
C TYR A 45 5.26 -0.79 4.76
N SER A 46 5.40 0.50 4.50
CA SER A 46 5.49 1.53 5.54
C SER A 46 5.00 2.87 5.06
N ALA A 47 4.88 3.84 5.96
CA ALA A 47 4.57 5.23 5.66
C ALA A 47 5.52 6.19 6.36
N LEU A 48 5.64 7.40 5.80
CA LEU A 48 6.20 8.58 6.43
C LEU A 48 5.04 9.51 6.80
N LEU A 49 5.06 10.03 8.03
CA LEU A 49 4.03 10.91 8.56
C LEU A 49 4.58 12.32 8.83
N SER A 50 3.66 13.29 8.95
CA SER A 50 3.98 14.57 9.55
C SER A 50 4.18 14.41 11.07
N PRO A 51 4.79 15.39 11.76
CA PRO A 51 4.89 15.38 13.23
C PRO A 51 3.50 15.27 13.91
N GLN A 52 2.43 15.73 13.26
CA GLN A 52 1.06 15.62 13.74
C GLN A 52 0.40 14.26 13.44
N GLY A 53 1.16 13.28 12.90
CA GLY A 53 0.67 11.95 12.57
C GLY A 53 -0.22 11.89 11.32
N LYS A 54 -0.14 12.91 10.45
CA LYS A 54 -0.85 12.90 9.16
C LYS A 54 -0.03 12.19 8.10
N TYR A 55 -0.72 11.48 7.21
CA TYR A 55 -0.13 10.81 6.06
C TYR A 55 0.62 11.79 5.15
N LEU A 56 1.84 11.42 4.77
CA LEU A 56 2.63 12.13 3.76
C LEU A 56 2.93 11.24 2.54
N TYR A 57 3.53 10.08 2.78
CA TYR A 57 3.93 9.13 1.76
C TYR A 57 3.81 7.70 2.28
N ASP A 58 3.63 6.75 1.37
CA ASP A 58 3.75 5.33 1.62
C ASP A 58 4.66 4.67 0.58
N PHE A 59 5.28 3.56 0.95
CA PHE A 59 6.25 2.89 0.12
C PHE A 59 6.56 1.49 0.62
N PHE A 60 7.09 0.68 -0.27
CA PHE A 60 7.72 -0.59 0.10
C PHE A 60 9.19 -0.34 0.42
N ILE A 61 9.73 -1.12 1.36
CA ILE A 61 11.15 -1.09 1.71
C ILE A 61 11.68 -2.51 1.70
N PHE A 62 12.77 -2.72 0.99
CA PHE A 62 13.46 -3.99 0.88
C PHE A 62 14.97 -3.80 0.75
N GLN A 63 15.72 -4.89 0.92
CA GLN A 63 17.17 -4.86 0.83
C GLN A 63 17.63 -5.41 -0.52
N ASP A 64 18.60 -4.74 -1.14
CA ASP A 64 19.35 -5.31 -2.26
C ASP A 64 20.33 -6.36 -1.73
N SER A 65 20.15 -7.60 -2.17
CA SER A 65 20.97 -8.73 -1.70
C SER A 65 22.44 -8.67 -2.09
N LYS A 66 22.77 -7.91 -3.17
CA LYS A 66 24.13 -7.83 -3.69
C LYS A 66 24.95 -6.73 -3.04
N SER A 67 24.33 -5.62 -2.67
CA SER A 67 25.02 -4.38 -2.27
C SER A 67 24.69 -3.94 -0.86
N ASN A 68 23.82 -4.66 -0.17
CA ASN A 68 23.43 -4.41 1.25
C ASN A 68 22.85 -3.02 1.54
N TYR A 69 22.37 -2.27 0.50
CA TYR A 69 21.64 -1.04 0.69
C TYR A 69 20.12 -1.29 0.72
N LEU A 70 19.37 -0.34 1.27
CA LEU A 70 17.92 -0.37 1.26
C LEU A 70 17.38 0.29 -0.01
N ILE A 71 16.26 -0.26 -0.51
CA ILE A 71 15.52 0.32 -1.63
C ILE A 71 14.13 0.71 -1.12
N ILE A 72 13.72 1.93 -1.44
CA ILE A 72 12.35 2.40 -1.24
C ILE A 72 11.66 2.40 -2.61
N ASP A 73 10.56 1.66 -2.76
CA ASP A 73 9.67 1.72 -3.91
C ASP A 73 8.47 2.61 -3.57
N CYS A 74 8.43 3.80 -4.15
CA CYS A 74 7.39 4.82 -3.92
C CYS A 74 6.68 5.23 -5.23
N GLU A 75 5.64 6.04 -5.11
CA GLU A 75 4.95 6.62 -6.27
C GLU A 75 5.84 7.60 -7.02
N LYS A 76 5.90 7.44 -8.36
CA LYS A 76 6.73 8.25 -9.25
C LYS A 76 6.42 9.75 -9.16
N ASN A 77 5.16 10.11 -8.98
CA ASN A 77 4.76 11.52 -8.93
C ASN A 77 5.23 12.24 -7.66
N SER A 78 5.71 11.54 -6.63
CA SER A 78 6.12 12.12 -5.35
C SER A 78 7.56 11.85 -4.95
N TYR A 79 8.34 11.12 -5.75
CA TYR A 79 9.68 10.71 -5.33
C TYR A 79 10.61 11.89 -5.07
N GLN A 80 10.52 12.97 -5.84
CA GLN A 80 11.36 14.15 -5.65
C GLN A 80 11.06 14.85 -4.32
N GLU A 81 9.78 15.03 -4.00
CA GLU A 81 9.38 15.61 -2.72
C GLU A 81 9.75 14.67 -1.54
N LEU A 82 9.65 13.35 -1.73
CA LEU A 82 10.08 12.38 -0.75
C LEU A 82 11.59 12.48 -0.49
N ILE A 83 12.42 12.58 -1.54
CA ILE A 83 13.87 12.79 -1.42
C ILE A 83 14.16 14.08 -0.65
N GLN A 84 13.52 15.18 -1.01
CA GLN A 84 13.68 16.46 -0.30
C GLN A 84 13.31 16.33 1.17
N LYS A 85 12.19 15.68 1.48
CA LYS A 85 11.73 15.48 2.84
C LYS A 85 12.68 14.62 3.66
N LEU A 86 13.17 13.52 3.10
CA LEU A 86 14.16 12.65 3.75
C LEU A 86 15.49 13.41 3.97
N ASN A 87 15.94 14.22 3.03
CA ASN A 87 17.15 15.03 3.18
C ASN A 87 17.04 16.08 4.31
N ILE A 88 15.85 16.64 4.54
CA ILE A 88 15.61 17.55 5.69
C ILE A 88 15.85 16.81 7.02
N TYR A 89 15.43 15.56 7.12
CA TYR A 89 15.58 14.75 8.34
C TYR A 89 16.98 14.11 8.48
N LYS A 90 17.76 14.08 7.40
CA LYS A 90 19.07 13.43 7.38
C LYS A 90 20.06 14.04 8.38
N LEU A 91 20.04 15.38 8.53
CA LEU A 91 20.93 16.14 9.43
C LEU A 91 22.40 15.71 9.30
N ARG A 92 22.93 15.01 10.33
CA ARG A 92 24.33 14.54 10.41
C ARG A 92 24.49 13.06 10.07
N SER A 93 23.39 12.34 9.75
CA SER A 93 23.43 10.90 9.44
C SER A 93 24.23 10.63 8.16
N ASN A 94 25.08 9.64 8.20
CA ASN A 94 25.82 9.17 7.03
C ASN A 94 24.89 8.33 6.12
N VAL A 95 24.09 9.04 5.34
CA VAL A 95 23.09 8.45 4.44
C VAL A 95 23.12 9.17 3.08
N GLU A 96 23.15 8.42 2.00
CA GLU A 96 22.96 8.89 0.63
C GLU A 96 21.62 8.40 0.09
N ILE A 97 20.88 9.29 -0.57
CA ILE A 97 19.57 9.02 -1.16
C ILE A 97 19.62 9.37 -2.64
N ASN A 98 19.51 8.35 -3.49
CA ASN A 98 19.62 8.51 -4.94
C ASN A 98 18.47 7.80 -5.66
N LEU A 99 18.02 8.34 -6.78
CA LEU A 99 17.12 7.65 -7.68
C LEU A 99 17.85 6.44 -8.30
N LEU A 100 17.18 5.31 -8.32
CA LEU A 100 17.66 4.08 -8.93
C LEU A 100 16.97 3.89 -10.28
N ASP A 101 17.70 4.15 -11.36
CA ASP A 101 17.21 4.02 -12.72
C ASP A 101 17.28 2.58 -13.24
N ARG A 102 16.52 2.32 -14.31
CA ARG A 102 16.57 1.10 -15.14
C ARG A 102 15.99 -0.17 -14.50
N ILE A 103 15.26 -0.09 -13.39
CA ILE A 103 14.54 -1.22 -12.84
C ILE A 103 13.05 -0.98 -13.03
N ASP A 104 12.42 -1.85 -13.78
CA ASP A 104 10.98 -1.87 -13.95
C ASP A 104 10.31 -2.61 -12.80
N VAL A 105 9.12 -2.16 -12.42
CA VAL A 105 8.30 -2.78 -11.38
C VAL A 105 7.08 -3.42 -12.02
N TYR A 106 6.86 -4.69 -11.71
CA TYR A 106 5.70 -5.44 -12.21
C TYR A 106 4.92 -6.03 -11.04
N THR A 107 3.67 -6.37 -11.30
CA THR A 107 2.88 -7.24 -10.42
C THR A 107 2.32 -8.42 -11.18
N VAL A 108 2.37 -9.61 -10.58
CA VAL A 108 1.80 -10.85 -11.09
C VAL A 108 0.67 -11.28 -10.17
N TYR A 109 -0.52 -11.50 -10.72
CA TYR A 109 -1.72 -11.86 -9.96
C TYR A 109 -2.60 -12.84 -10.75
N GLY A 110 -3.58 -13.45 -10.09
CA GLY A 110 -4.52 -14.39 -10.69
C GLY A 110 -4.69 -15.68 -9.89
N SER A 111 -5.61 -16.54 -10.30
CA SER A 111 -5.94 -17.76 -9.54
C SER A 111 -4.82 -18.81 -9.54
N ASP A 112 -3.93 -18.82 -10.53
CA ASP A 112 -2.78 -19.73 -10.58
C ASP A 112 -1.57 -19.21 -9.78
N LEU A 113 -1.69 -18.07 -9.06
CA LEU A 113 -0.58 -17.42 -8.37
C LEU A 113 0.13 -18.33 -7.36
N ILE A 114 -0.61 -19.04 -6.53
CA ILE A 114 -0.04 -19.93 -5.51
C ILE A 114 0.82 -21.01 -6.15
N LYS A 115 0.33 -21.64 -7.22
CA LYS A 115 1.07 -22.64 -7.97
C LYS A 115 2.34 -22.07 -8.62
N PHE A 116 2.24 -20.86 -9.18
CA PHE A 116 3.39 -20.16 -9.75
C PHE A 116 4.47 -19.85 -8.71
N ILE A 117 4.06 -19.32 -7.54
CA ILE A 117 4.95 -19.04 -6.41
C ILE A 117 5.65 -20.30 -5.92
N SER A 118 4.92 -21.43 -5.85
CA SER A 118 5.51 -22.74 -5.49
C SER A 118 6.57 -23.20 -6.49
N ASN A 119 6.37 -22.96 -7.80
CA ASN A 119 7.37 -23.27 -8.82
C ASN A 119 8.64 -22.40 -8.68
N LEU A 120 8.49 -21.15 -8.22
CA LEU A 120 9.62 -20.29 -7.89
C LEU A 120 10.30 -20.69 -6.57
N LYS A 121 9.81 -21.74 -5.89
CA LYS A 121 10.27 -22.17 -4.56
C LYS A 121 10.24 -21.01 -3.55
N MET A 122 9.14 -20.28 -3.53
CA MET A 122 8.87 -19.16 -2.62
C MET A 122 7.73 -19.55 -1.66
N THR A 123 7.77 -18.99 -0.45
CA THR A 123 6.69 -19.12 0.54
C THR A 123 5.59 -18.09 0.25
N TYR A 124 4.33 -18.54 0.18
CA TYR A 124 3.18 -17.65 -0.03
C TYR A 124 2.78 -16.94 1.28
N GLN A 125 3.61 -15.98 1.69
CA GLN A 125 3.45 -15.18 2.91
C GLN A 125 3.74 -13.71 2.61
N GLU A 126 3.00 -12.79 3.24
CA GLU A 126 3.19 -11.35 3.07
C GLU A 126 4.64 -10.94 3.36
N GLY A 127 5.22 -10.20 2.43
CA GLY A 127 6.59 -9.70 2.50
C GLY A 127 7.69 -10.73 2.26
N TYR A 128 7.35 -12.04 2.06
CA TYR A 128 8.39 -13.02 1.72
C TYR A 128 9.10 -12.61 0.43
N THR A 129 10.42 -12.49 0.52
CA THR A 129 11.29 -11.94 -0.52
C THR A 129 12.27 -12.98 -0.99
N LYS A 130 12.56 -13.00 -2.28
CA LYS A 130 13.56 -13.88 -2.88
C LYS A 130 14.23 -13.21 -4.07
N ASN A 131 15.54 -13.40 -4.18
CA ASN A 131 16.31 -13.06 -5.36
C ASN A 131 16.48 -14.31 -6.21
N ILE A 132 16.15 -14.21 -7.50
CA ILE A 132 16.35 -15.28 -8.49
C ILE A 132 17.04 -14.63 -9.69
N SER A 133 18.27 -15.07 -9.98
CA SER A 133 19.13 -14.44 -10.96
C SER A 133 19.34 -12.93 -10.65
N ASP A 134 19.00 -12.05 -11.58
CA ASP A 134 19.13 -10.59 -11.41
C ASP A 134 17.81 -9.89 -11.04
N ASN A 135 16.79 -10.67 -10.67
CA ASN A 135 15.48 -10.16 -10.33
C ASN A 135 15.18 -10.34 -8.85
N LEU A 136 14.52 -9.34 -8.27
CA LEU A 136 14.00 -9.43 -6.91
C LEU A 136 12.49 -9.61 -6.94
N PHE A 137 12.02 -10.52 -6.13
CA PHE A 137 10.61 -10.88 -6.00
C PHE A 137 10.16 -10.74 -4.56
N PHE A 138 8.97 -10.23 -4.32
CA PHE A 138 8.32 -10.41 -3.03
C PHE A 138 6.80 -10.51 -3.14
N ILE A 139 6.20 -11.28 -2.25
CA ILE A 139 4.74 -11.32 -2.06
C ILE A 139 4.32 -9.97 -1.46
N ASP A 140 3.30 -9.34 -2.01
CA ASP A 140 2.87 -8.01 -1.54
C ASP A 140 2.66 -8.01 -0.01
N PRO A 141 3.44 -7.22 0.75
CA PRO A 141 3.40 -7.23 2.21
C PRO A 141 2.10 -6.67 2.78
N ARG A 142 1.32 -5.93 1.98
CA ARG A 142 0.03 -5.39 2.40
C ARG A 142 -1.05 -6.46 2.48
N ASN A 143 -1.05 -7.36 1.50
CA ASN A 143 -1.92 -8.53 1.44
C ASN A 143 -1.42 -9.44 0.31
N LYS A 144 -1.18 -10.71 0.60
CA LYS A 144 -0.68 -11.69 -0.39
C LYS A 144 -1.59 -11.89 -1.59
N SER A 145 -2.89 -11.62 -1.47
CA SER A 145 -3.84 -11.72 -2.60
C SER A 145 -3.60 -10.67 -3.70
N LEU A 146 -2.85 -9.59 -3.42
CA LEU A 146 -2.44 -8.60 -4.41
C LEU A 146 -1.38 -9.13 -5.38
N GLY A 147 -0.75 -10.25 -5.04
CA GLY A 147 0.17 -10.92 -5.94
C GLY A 147 1.63 -10.81 -5.57
N LEU A 148 2.43 -11.12 -6.57
CA LEU A 148 3.89 -11.11 -6.54
C LEU A 148 4.39 -9.81 -7.18
N ARG A 149 5.16 -9.02 -6.45
CA ARG A 149 5.90 -7.89 -7.03
C ARG A 149 7.23 -8.38 -7.60
N VAL A 150 7.58 -7.84 -8.77
CA VAL A 150 8.79 -8.21 -9.51
C VAL A 150 9.56 -6.94 -9.86
N TYR A 151 10.83 -6.91 -9.49
CA TYR A 151 11.77 -5.83 -9.81
C TYR A 151 12.83 -6.39 -10.76
N SER A 152 12.90 -5.85 -11.97
CA SER A 152 13.71 -6.42 -13.03
C SER A 152 14.17 -5.38 -14.03
N ASN A 153 15.41 -5.49 -14.48
CA ASN A 153 15.91 -4.76 -15.65
C ASN A 153 15.53 -5.45 -16.97
N ASN A 154 15.32 -6.77 -16.90
CA ASN A 154 14.94 -7.59 -18.05
C ASN A 154 14.22 -8.84 -17.55
N LEU A 155 12.91 -8.89 -17.76
CA LEU A 155 12.10 -10.04 -17.37
C LEU A 155 12.59 -11.33 -18.04
N SER A 156 12.73 -12.39 -17.26
CA SER A 156 13.00 -13.74 -17.78
C SER A 156 11.86 -14.25 -18.68
N ASN A 157 12.17 -15.22 -19.53
CA ASN A 157 11.20 -15.76 -20.49
C ASN A 157 9.93 -16.32 -19.81
N GLU A 158 10.05 -16.89 -18.62
CA GLU A 158 8.90 -17.40 -17.84
C GLU A 158 7.84 -16.31 -17.57
N PHE A 159 8.27 -15.06 -17.33
CA PHE A 159 7.36 -13.94 -17.12
C PHE A 159 6.84 -13.35 -18.42
N LYS A 160 7.62 -13.44 -19.52
CA LYS A 160 7.19 -12.98 -20.85
C LYS A 160 6.05 -13.83 -21.43
N GLU A 161 5.91 -15.08 -20.98
CA GLU A 161 4.83 -15.98 -21.38
C GLU A 161 3.53 -15.75 -20.58
N ILE A 162 3.58 -14.98 -19.50
CA ILE A 162 2.38 -14.64 -18.73
C ILE A 162 1.57 -13.59 -19.51
N ALA A 163 0.27 -13.81 -19.64
CA ALA A 163 -0.61 -12.88 -20.36
C ALA A 163 -0.65 -11.51 -19.69
N SER A 164 -0.63 -10.45 -20.50
CA SER A 164 -0.78 -9.08 -20.00
C SER A 164 -2.10 -8.91 -19.25
N GLY A 165 -2.01 -8.29 -18.08
CA GLY A 165 -3.16 -7.92 -17.27
C GLY A 165 -3.66 -6.52 -17.59
N ILE A 166 -4.80 -6.18 -16.97
CA ILE A 166 -5.41 -4.84 -17.06
C ILE A 166 -5.31 -4.20 -15.66
N LEU A 167 -4.86 -2.96 -15.61
CA LEU A 167 -4.64 -2.24 -14.34
C LEU A 167 -5.93 -2.13 -13.51
N SER A 168 -7.09 -1.98 -14.16
CA SER A 168 -8.38 -1.94 -13.48
C SER A 168 -8.72 -3.24 -12.75
N ASP A 169 -8.31 -4.40 -13.26
CA ASP A 169 -8.52 -5.69 -12.57
C ASP A 169 -7.66 -5.78 -11.31
N TRP A 170 -6.44 -5.27 -11.36
CA TRP A 170 -5.59 -5.19 -10.17
C TRP A 170 -6.13 -4.16 -9.16
N HIS A 171 -6.66 -3.02 -9.63
CA HIS A 171 -7.36 -2.06 -8.78
C HIS A 171 -8.60 -2.66 -8.11
N TYR A 172 -9.35 -3.51 -8.83
CA TYR A 172 -10.45 -4.26 -8.24
C TYR A 172 -9.98 -5.14 -7.06
N LEU A 173 -8.88 -5.89 -7.23
CA LEU A 173 -8.31 -6.69 -6.14
C LEU A 173 -7.91 -5.83 -4.95
N ARG A 174 -7.31 -4.66 -5.18
CA ARG A 174 -6.93 -3.72 -4.14
C ARG A 174 -8.14 -3.22 -3.36
N ILE A 175 -9.17 -2.76 -4.06
CA ILE A 175 -10.42 -2.28 -3.46
C ILE A 175 -11.10 -3.38 -2.65
N LYS A 176 -11.21 -4.58 -3.22
CA LYS A 176 -11.79 -5.76 -2.56
C LYS A 176 -11.09 -6.09 -1.23
N ASN A 177 -9.81 -5.81 -1.11
CA ASN A 177 -9.02 -6.05 0.11
C ASN A 177 -8.87 -4.79 1.01
N ASN A 178 -9.67 -3.76 0.81
CA ASN A 178 -9.64 -2.51 1.59
C ASN A 178 -8.26 -1.81 1.60
N ILE A 179 -7.50 -1.89 0.52
CA ILE A 179 -6.16 -1.30 0.42
C ILE A 179 -6.26 0.05 -0.28
N PRO A 180 -5.89 1.17 0.39
CA PRO A 180 -5.94 2.49 -0.20
C PRO A 180 -4.89 2.68 -1.30
N HIS A 181 -5.19 3.57 -2.24
CA HIS A 181 -4.25 4.10 -3.22
C HIS A 181 -3.78 5.49 -2.78
N PRO A 182 -2.45 5.76 -2.82
CA PRO A 182 -1.87 6.98 -2.25
C PRO A 182 -2.50 8.28 -2.74
N TYR A 183 -2.83 8.38 -4.02
CA TYR A 183 -3.34 9.62 -4.62
C TYR A 183 -4.85 9.69 -4.77
N ILE A 184 -5.53 8.54 -4.74
CA ILE A 184 -6.97 8.51 -4.97
C ILE A 184 -7.71 8.46 -3.64
N ASP A 185 -7.21 7.66 -2.70
CA ASP A 185 -7.91 7.35 -1.46
C ASP A 185 -7.40 8.15 -0.27
N LEU A 186 -6.16 8.65 -0.33
CA LEU A 186 -5.49 9.36 0.74
C LEU A 186 -5.27 10.83 0.37
N GLU A 187 -5.45 11.70 1.35
CA GLU A 187 -5.16 13.12 1.23
C GLU A 187 -3.92 13.45 2.07
N LYS A 188 -2.85 13.86 1.37
CA LYS A 188 -1.58 14.27 2.00
C LYS A 188 -1.85 15.37 3.05
N GLU A 189 -1.19 15.27 4.21
CA GLU A 189 -1.33 16.19 5.36
C GLU A 189 -2.73 16.25 6.01
N LYS A 190 -3.68 15.43 5.54
CA LYS A 190 -5.03 15.35 6.10
C LYS A 190 -5.41 14.00 6.63
N SER A 191 -5.13 12.94 5.86
CA SER A 191 -5.52 11.57 6.22
C SER A 191 -4.77 11.06 7.44
N PHE A 192 -5.45 10.30 8.29
CA PHE A 192 -4.85 9.51 9.36
C PHE A 192 -4.72 8.06 8.93
N ILE A 193 -3.56 7.45 9.18
CA ILE A 193 -3.26 6.10 8.70
C ILE A 193 -4.11 5.01 9.36
N ILE A 194 -4.51 5.18 10.63
CA ILE A 194 -5.39 4.24 11.33
C ILE A 194 -6.78 4.19 10.68
N GLU A 195 -7.33 5.35 10.31
CA GLU A 195 -8.61 5.45 9.61
C GLU A 195 -8.59 4.84 8.20
N ASN A 196 -7.38 4.66 7.64
CA ASN A 196 -7.15 4.18 6.28
C ASN A 196 -6.49 2.78 6.22
N ASN A 197 -6.74 1.94 7.23
CA ASN A 197 -6.36 0.52 7.29
C ASN A 197 -4.86 0.20 7.35
N PHE A 198 -3.96 1.16 7.58
CA PHE A 198 -2.51 0.91 7.56
C PHE A 198 -2.05 -0.14 8.57
N GLU A 199 -2.76 -0.29 9.68
CA GLU A 199 -2.54 -1.41 10.59
C GLU A 199 -2.88 -2.75 9.94
N LYS A 200 -4.07 -2.85 9.31
CA LYS A 200 -4.56 -4.10 8.69
C LYS A 200 -3.74 -4.54 7.47
N ILE A 201 -3.07 -3.59 6.81
CA ILE A 201 -2.20 -3.84 5.67
C ILE A 201 -0.72 -3.91 6.06
N ASN A 202 -0.42 -4.23 7.32
CA ASN A 202 0.92 -4.46 7.83
C ASN A 202 1.89 -3.28 7.63
N ALA A 203 1.39 -2.04 7.62
CA ALA A 203 2.21 -0.85 7.38
C ALA A 203 2.74 -0.20 8.67
N ILE A 204 2.34 -0.70 9.84
CA ILE A 204 2.69 -0.12 11.15
C ILE A 204 3.18 -1.24 12.08
N ASP A 205 4.31 -1.01 12.75
CA ASP A 205 4.70 -1.80 13.92
C ASP A 205 4.52 -0.95 15.19
N PHE A 206 3.59 -1.36 16.05
CA PHE A 206 3.31 -0.68 17.33
C PHE A 206 4.32 -1.03 18.43
N ASN A 207 5.16 -2.04 18.23
CA ASN A 207 6.15 -2.50 19.19
C ASN A 207 7.56 -1.92 18.92
N LYS A 208 7.74 -1.21 17.79
CA LYS A 208 9.00 -0.53 17.50
C LYS A 208 9.21 0.71 18.38
N GLY A 209 10.44 1.22 18.42
CA GLY A 209 10.79 2.50 19.06
C GLY A 209 10.11 3.72 18.40
N CYS A 210 10.42 4.91 18.91
CA CYS A 210 9.82 6.16 18.46
C CYS A 210 10.06 6.44 16.98
N TYR A 211 9.05 7.02 16.32
CA TYR A 211 9.14 7.53 14.96
C TYR A 211 8.27 8.81 14.81
N ILE A 212 8.49 9.56 13.74
CA ILE A 212 7.78 10.81 13.51
C ILE A 212 6.28 10.58 13.35
N GLY A 213 5.46 11.30 14.14
CA GLY A 213 3.98 11.22 14.11
C GLY A 213 3.38 10.05 14.87
N GLN A 214 4.17 9.27 15.60
CA GLN A 214 3.73 8.11 16.38
C GLN A 214 2.66 8.43 17.42
N GLU A 215 2.77 9.57 18.12
CA GLU A 215 1.87 9.88 19.24
C GLU A 215 0.39 9.85 18.84
N ASN A 216 0.03 10.54 17.75
CA ASN A 216 -1.34 10.54 17.25
C ASN A 216 -1.79 9.18 16.72
N THR A 217 -0.89 8.43 16.07
CA THR A 217 -1.16 7.07 15.59
C THR A 217 -1.47 6.14 16.75
N ALA A 218 -0.64 6.15 17.80
CA ALA A 218 -0.85 5.38 19.01
C ALA A 218 -2.14 5.80 19.75
N ARG A 219 -2.40 7.11 19.84
CA ARG A 219 -3.63 7.64 20.45
C ARG A 219 -4.89 7.14 19.73
N GLN A 220 -4.89 7.15 18.39
CA GLN A 220 -6.02 6.63 17.61
C GLN A 220 -6.22 5.14 17.83
N LYS A 221 -5.14 4.36 17.89
CA LYS A 221 -5.19 2.92 18.13
C LYS A 221 -5.69 2.58 19.53
N TYR A 222 -5.02 3.07 20.57
CA TYR A 222 -5.26 2.61 21.93
C TYR A 222 -6.43 3.31 22.65
N ARG A 223 -6.76 4.55 22.26
CA ARG A 223 -7.90 5.29 22.82
C ARG A 223 -9.15 5.24 21.94
N GLY A 224 -9.09 4.54 20.79
CA GLY A 224 -10.24 4.41 19.90
C GLY A 224 -10.75 5.75 19.33
N THR A 225 -9.86 6.74 19.17
CA THR A 225 -10.26 8.08 18.74
C THR A 225 -10.40 8.23 17.21
N ALA A 226 -10.16 7.17 16.44
CA ALA A 226 -10.41 7.12 15.00
C ALA A 226 -11.92 7.26 14.72
N LYS A 227 -12.28 8.38 14.07
CA LYS A 227 -13.69 8.72 13.82
C LYS A 227 -14.21 8.15 12.51
N ARG A 228 -13.34 7.72 11.63
CA ARG A 228 -13.65 7.22 10.29
C ARG A 228 -13.02 5.85 10.06
N LYS A 229 -13.59 5.13 9.09
CA LYS A 229 -13.08 3.86 8.58
C LYS A 229 -13.05 3.92 7.06
N LEU A 230 -12.03 3.33 6.46
CA LEU A 230 -12.00 3.02 5.03
C LEU A 230 -12.53 1.61 4.85
N VAL A 231 -13.61 1.46 4.10
CA VAL A 231 -14.31 0.18 3.93
C VAL A 231 -14.69 -0.04 2.47
N THR A 232 -14.82 -1.30 2.07
CA THR A 232 -15.35 -1.65 0.76
C THR A 232 -16.88 -1.71 0.81
N ALA A 233 -17.51 -1.15 -0.22
CA ALA A 233 -18.94 -1.29 -0.47
C ALA A 233 -19.20 -1.83 -1.88
N GLU A 234 -20.24 -2.65 -2.01
CA GLU A 234 -20.86 -3.06 -3.27
C GLU A 234 -21.70 -1.90 -3.79
N ILE A 235 -21.60 -1.62 -5.08
CA ILE A 235 -22.39 -0.60 -5.78
C ILE A 235 -23.58 -1.32 -6.46
N ILE A 236 -24.81 -0.94 -6.10
CA ILE A 236 -26.01 -1.48 -6.68
C ILE A 236 -26.68 -0.35 -7.47
N GLY A 237 -26.63 -0.42 -8.79
CA GLY A 237 -27.14 0.62 -9.68
C GLY A 237 -26.08 1.17 -10.62
N LYS A 238 -26.02 2.49 -10.78
CA LYS A 238 -25.04 3.18 -11.65
C LYS A 238 -23.67 3.33 -10.97
N ASP A 239 -22.66 3.57 -11.78
CA ASP A 239 -21.30 3.87 -11.28
C ASP A 239 -21.29 5.09 -10.35
N VAL A 240 -20.40 5.06 -9.36
CA VAL A 240 -20.15 6.16 -8.44
C VAL A 240 -18.81 6.81 -8.73
N THR A 241 -18.67 8.08 -8.40
CA THR A 241 -17.47 8.88 -8.71
C THR A 241 -16.62 9.14 -7.46
N ASN A 242 -15.30 9.15 -7.62
CA ASN A 242 -14.40 9.55 -6.55
C ASN A 242 -14.69 10.99 -6.08
N GLY A 243 -14.70 11.22 -4.77
CA GLY A 243 -15.00 12.50 -4.15
C GLY A 243 -16.49 12.74 -3.89
N GLU A 244 -17.38 11.88 -4.40
CA GLU A 244 -18.81 11.99 -4.19
C GLU A 244 -19.17 11.83 -2.70
N LYS A 245 -19.99 12.77 -2.19
CA LYS A 245 -20.38 12.80 -0.79
C LYS A 245 -21.48 11.80 -0.48
N ILE A 246 -21.34 11.07 0.58
CA ILE A 246 -22.35 10.16 1.11
C ILE A 246 -23.14 10.89 2.18
N VAL A 247 -24.46 10.96 1.98
CA VAL A 247 -25.42 11.57 2.92
C VAL A 247 -26.24 10.48 3.58
N PHE A 248 -26.36 10.53 4.90
CA PHE A 248 -27.21 9.63 5.68
C PHE A 248 -27.86 10.42 6.81
N ASP A 249 -29.17 10.27 7.00
CA ASP A 249 -29.97 11.04 7.97
C ASP A 249 -29.73 12.57 7.78
N ASN A 250 -29.78 13.07 6.54
CA ASN A 250 -29.56 14.47 6.14
C ASN A 250 -28.18 15.06 6.53
N ARG A 251 -27.19 14.23 6.78
CA ARG A 251 -25.82 14.67 7.13
C ARG A 251 -24.77 14.03 6.21
N ALA A 252 -23.75 14.78 5.84
CA ALA A 252 -22.61 14.23 5.14
C ALA A 252 -21.81 13.33 6.10
N VAL A 253 -21.81 12.04 5.83
CA VAL A 253 -21.19 11.02 6.71
C VAL A 253 -19.95 10.38 6.10
N GLY A 254 -19.78 10.46 4.78
CA GLY A 254 -18.69 9.80 4.09
C GLY A 254 -18.39 10.41 2.73
N THR A 255 -17.43 9.78 2.04
CA THR A 255 -16.99 10.15 0.70
C THR A 255 -16.56 8.90 -0.04
N ILE A 256 -16.98 8.74 -1.30
CA ILE A 256 -16.47 7.72 -2.21
C ILE A 256 -14.99 8.00 -2.47
N ARG A 257 -14.21 6.95 -2.42
CA ARG A 257 -12.80 6.91 -2.83
C ARG A 257 -12.69 6.16 -4.15
N SER A 258 -11.66 5.33 -4.35
CA SER A 258 -11.56 4.55 -5.59
C SER A 258 -12.79 3.66 -5.81
N SER A 259 -13.17 3.51 -7.08
CA SER A 259 -14.16 2.54 -7.53
C SER A 259 -13.60 1.69 -8.67
N SER A 260 -14.09 0.47 -8.79
CA SER A 260 -13.78 -0.44 -9.91
C SER A 260 -14.90 -1.47 -10.03
N LYS A 261 -15.48 -1.57 -11.21
CA LYS A 261 -16.64 -2.44 -11.48
C LYS A 261 -17.78 -2.15 -10.50
N ASP A 262 -18.20 -3.17 -9.78
CA ASP A 262 -19.30 -3.20 -8.83
C ASP A 262 -18.93 -2.88 -7.38
N ILE A 263 -17.67 -2.44 -7.11
CA ILE A 263 -17.22 -2.11 -5.76
C ILE A 263 -16.50 -0.77 -5.68
N CYS A 264 -16.56 -0.15 -4.50
CA CYS A 264 -15.80 1.06 -4.20
C CYS A 264 -15.21 1.05 -2.78
N LEU A 265 -14.15 1.82 -2.56
CA LEU A 265 -13.70 2.21 -1.24
C LEU A 265 -14.47 3.44 -0.77
N VAL A 266 -14.86 3.42 0.49
CA VAL A 266 -15.63 4.47 1.13
C VAL A 266 -14.94 4.90 2.42
N SER A 267 -14.63 6.19 2.55
CA SER A 267 -14.25 6.79 3.84
C SER A 267 -15.52 7.24 4.54
N ILE A 268 -15.90 6.59 5.62
CA ILE A 268 -17.18 6.81 6.32
C ILE A 268 -16.98 6.98 7.83
N ARG A 269 -17.89 7.69 8.51
CA ARG A 269 -17.94 7.76 9.98
C ARG A 269 -18.14 6.38 10.57
N SER A 270 -17.31 6.04 11.57
CA SER A 270 -17.34 4.70 12.20
C SER A 270 -18.71 4.33 12.73
N GLU A 271 -19.39 5.26 13.43
CA GLU A 271 -20.73 5.08 14.00
C GLU A 271 -21.79 4.74 12.96
N VAL A 272 -21.73 5.39 11.78
CA VAL A 272 -22.67 5.16 10.67
C VAL A 272 -22.41 3.80 10.03
N TYR A 273 -21.14 3.48 9.76
CA TYR A 273 -20.76 2.16 9.25
C TYR A 273 -21.25 1.04 10.17
N ASP A 274 -20.99 1.16 11.49
CA ASP A 274 -21.37 0.14 12.46
C ASP A 274 -22.90 -0.01 12.56
N LYS A 275 -23.66 1.10 12.45
CA LYS A 275 -25.14 1.07 12.34
C LYS A 275 -25.59 0.34 11.08
N CYS A 276 -25.06 0.75 9.91
CA CYS A 276 -25.44 0.14 8.64
C CYS A 276 -25.13 -1.36 8.57
N LYS A 277 -23.99 -1.79 9.12
CA LYS A 277 -23.63 -3.21 9.17
C LYS A 277 -24.53 -4.00 10.09
N ARG A 278 -24.82 -3.50 11.29
CA ARG A 278 -25.69 -4.17 12.27
C ARG A 278 -27.11 -4.31 11.74
N ASP A 279 -27.66 -3.24 11.17
CA ASP A 279 -29.07 -3.16 10.80
C ASP A 279 -29.29 -3.50 9.30
N ASN A 280 -28.25 -3.96 8.58
CA ASN A 280 -28.25 -4.30 7.16
C ASN A 280 -28.80 -3.16 6.26
N ILE A 281 -28.44 -1.91 6.58
CA ILE A 281 -28.90 -0.73 5.89
C ILE A 281 -28.02 -0.48 4.66
N LYS A 282 -28.63 -0.28 3.50
CA LYS A 282 -27.96 0.27 2.32
C LYS A 282 -28.08 1.78 2.32
N ILE A 283 -27.02 2.47 1.93
CA ILE A 283 -27.04 3.94 1.81
C ILE A 283 -27.29 4.33 0.37
N LYS A 284 -28.33 5.13 0.13
CA LYS A 284 -28.61 5.67 -1.18
C LYS A 284 -27.62 6.79 -1.53
N ILE A 285 -27.10 6.74 -2.76
CA ILE A 285 -26.22 7.75 -3.34
C ILE A 285 -26.66 7.98 -4.80
N ASN A 286 -27.23 9.15 -5.08
CA ASN A 286 -27.85 9.45 -6.38
C ASN A 286 -28.81 8.32 -6.87
N GLU A 287 -28.50 7.70 -8.02
CA GLU A 287 -29.27 6.61 -8.60
C GLU A 287 -28.78 5.21 -8.20
N SER A 288 -27.92 5.13 -7.17
CA SER A 288 -27.29 3.88 -6.71
C SER A 288 -27.48 3.68 -5.20
N GLU A 289 -27.20 2.47 -4.75
CA GLU A 289 -27.14 2.10 -3.34
C GLU A 289 -25.77 1.50 -3.02
N LEU A 290 -25.28 1.79 -1.85
CA LEU A 290 -24.07 1.21 -1.29
C LEU A 290 -24.39 0.18 -0.21
N LYS A 291 -23.90 -1.03 -0.39
CA LYS A 291 -23.94 -2.10 0.62
C LYS A 291 -22.55 -2.40 1.10
N PHE A 292 -22.26 -2.17 2.37
CA PHE A 292 -20.94 -2.44 2.95
C PHE A 292 -20.64 -3.93 3.02
N LEU A 293 -19.45 -4.33 2.57
CA LEU A 293 -18.98 -5.72 2.54
C LEU A 293 -18.32 -6.16 3.86
#